data_0372d2d9f9dd0fa613a0e68447f30eb1
#
_entry.id   0372d2d9f9dd0fa613a0e68447f30eb1
#
_cell.length_a   1.000
_cell.length_b   1.000
_cell.length_c   1.000
_cell.angle_alpha   90.00
_cell.angle_beta   90.00
_cell.angle_gamma   90.00
#
_symmetry.space_group_name_H-M   'P 1'
#
loop_
_entity.id
_entity.type
_entity.pdbx_description
1 polymer ?
#
loop_
_entity_poly.entity_id
_entity_poly.type
_entity_poly.pdbx_seq_one_letter_code
_entity_poly.pdbx_strand_id
1 'polypeptide(L)'
;MTSLTIEDVIYALETPYPDFEIASGKTALILIDIQKIASPEPFVKAAIKKGLPEKQVKAAIADYEKRFWKAVNNSAKILKACRAKGIDVVHVHLEAPTKNPLHTAKVNRKIGLIVPPASEECESLPQVKPLPDELIVNKTNGGAFSGTNLDFILRNMDIQSLIIVGFLTDECVAATAYHASDIGYDVLLVRDATATHRSEAHEALIWALDDMCLKVYTTDEVLKKLNKSKPAK
;
A
#
# COMPACT_ATOMS: atom_id res chain seq x y z
N MET A 1 -0.27 5.03 42.48
CA MET A 1 -0.29 3.85 41.60
C MET A 1 -1.19 4.19 40.44
N THR A 2 -0.66 4.28 39.24
CA THR A 2 -1.46 4.40 38.02
C THR A 2 -2.31 3.14 37.87
N SER A 3 -3.61 3.29 37.62
CA SER A 3 -4.50 2.14 37.37
C SER A 3 -4.02 1.42 36.09
N LEU A 4 -3.96 0.10 36.11
CA LEU A 4 -3.70 -0.71 34.92
C LEU A 4 -4.78 -0.43 33.86
N THR A 5 -4.36 -0.29 32.62
CA THR A 5 -5.25 -0.21 31.46
C THR A 5 -5.49 -1.60 30.88
N ILE A 6 -6.47 -1.73 29.98
CA ILE A 6 -6.70 -3.01 29.27
C ILE A 6 -5.49 -3.35 28.39
N GLU A 7 -4.84 -2.36 27.81
CA GLU A 7 -3.60 -2.51 27.03
C GLU A 7 -2.50 -3.13 27.88
N ASP A 8 -2.29 -2.66 29.12
CA ASP A 8 -1.28 -3.25 30.02
C ASP A 8 -1.54 -4.74 30.26
N VAL A 9 -2.81 -5.14 30.35
CA VAL A 9 -3.19 -6.54 30.54
C VAL A 9 -2.96 -7.36 29.29
N ILE A 10 -3.37 -6.85 28.13
CA ILE A 10 -3.21 -7.54 26.84
C ILE A 10 -1.72 -7.71 26.51
N TYR A 11 -0.91 -6.66 26.60
CA TYR A 11 0.54 -6.74 26.36
C TYR A 11 1.29 -7.66 27.34
N ALA A 12 0.74 -7.88 28.54
CA ALA A 12 1.31 -8.86 29.46
C ALA A 12 1.02 -10.32 29.07
N LEU A 13 0.00 -10.55 28.23
CA LEU A 13 -0.43 -11.88 27.79
C LEU A 13 0.06 -12.22 26.37
N GLU A 14 0.28 -11.22 25.53
CA GLU A 14 0.67 -11.37 24.12
C GLU A 14 2.18 -11.19 23.94
N THR A 15 2.76 -12.00 23.07
CA THR A 15 4.11 -11.78 22.59
C THR A 15 4.06 -10.79 21.43
N PRO A 16 4.78 -9.65 21.48
CA PRO A 16 4.83 -8.72 20.36
C PRO A 16 5.22 -9.41 19.06
N TYR A 17 4.63 -9.01 17.95
CA TYR A 17 4.96 -9.58 16.64
C TYR A 17 6.49 -9.50 16.41
N PRO A 18 7.16 -10.61 16.08
CA PRO A 18 8.61 -10.63 15.98
C PRO A 18 9.12 -9.73 14.84
N ASP A 19 10.22 -9.06 15.06
CA ASP A 19 10.92 -8.37 13.96
C ASP A 19 11.60 -9.39 13.05
N PHE A 20 11.73 -9.05 11.76
CA PHE A 20 12.34 -9.92 10.75
C PHE A 20 13.34 -9.18 9.87
N GLU A 21 14.20 -9.95 9.22
CA GLU A 21 15.24 -9.42 8.34
C GLU A 21 14.69 -9.21 6.92
N ILE A 22 15.10 -8.11 6.30
CA ILE A 22 14.88 -7.86 4.87
C ILE A 22 16.03 -8.51 4.11
N ALA A 23 15.74 -9.44 3.20
CA ALA A 23 16.74 -10.16 2.43
C ALA A 23 16.33 -10.28 0.95
N SER A 24 17.30 -10.09 0.04
CA SER A 24 17.11 -10.37 -1.39
C SER A 24 16.73 -11.83 -1.62
N GLY A 25 15.79 -12.10 -2.52
CA GLY A 25 15.25 -13.42 -2.81
C GLY A 25 14.35 -14.02 -1.71
N LYS A 26 14.01 -13.23 -0.65
CA LYS A 26 13.07 -13.60 0.40
C LYS A 26 12.09 -12.51 0.72
N THR A 27 12.37 -11.28 0.33
CA THR A 27 11.51 -10.11 0.55
C THR A 27 11.08 -9.52 -0.78
N ALA A 28 9.82 -9.11 -0.89
CA ALA A 28 9.31 -8.30 -2.00
C ALA A 28 8.77 -6.95 -1.52
N LEU A 29 9.00 -5.90 -2.30
CA LEU A 29 8.32 -4.61 -2.16
C LEU A 29 7.02 -4.65 -2.95
N ILE A 30 5.91 -4.38 -2.28
CA ILE A 30 4.57 -4.32 -2.88
C ILE A 30 4.12 -2.85 -2.91
N LEU A 31 4.01 -2.28 -4.12
CA LEU A 31 3.49 -0.93 -4.33
C LEU A 31 2.02 -1.02 -4.72
N ILE A 32 1.12 -0.57 -3.85
CA ILE A 32 -0.32 -0.72 -4.01
C ILE A 32 -0.93 0.57 -4.55
N ASP A 33 -1.53 0.50 -5.74
CA ASP A 33 -2.35 1.55 -6.35
C ASP A 33 -1.68 2.95 -6.37
N ILE A 34 -0.34 3.00 -6.55
CA ILE A 34 0.36 4.29 -6.72
C ILE A 34 0.20 4.76 -8.17
N GLN A 35 -1.05 4.99 -8.53
CA GLN A 35 -1.54 5.32 -9.86
C GLN A 35 -2.21 6.70 -9.88
N LYS A 36 -2.45 7.24 -11.08
CA LYS A 36 -3.13 8.53 -11.23
C LYS A 36 -4.51 8.53 -10.59
N ILE A 37 -5.25 7.40 -10.61
CA ILE A 37 -6.57 7.30 -9.97
C ILE A 37 -6.56 7.62 -8.47
N ALA A 38 -5.48 7.29 -7.77
CA ALA A 38 -5.35 7.56 -6.34
C ALA A 38 -4.92 9.01 -6.04
N SER A 39 -4.47 9.77 -7.06
CA SER A 39 -3.99 11.15 -6.85
C SER A 39 -5.14 12.12 -6.54
N PRO A 40 -4.85 13.27 -5.92
CA PRO A 40 -5.89 14.27 -5.58
C PRO A 40 -6.61 14.86 -6.78
N GLU A 41 -5.96 14.94 -7.94
CA GLU A 41 -6.49 15.63 -9.13
C GLU A 41 -7.82 15.07 -9.64
N PRO A 42 -8.03 13.75 -9.81
CA PRO A 42 -9.33 13.18 -10.20
C PRO A 42 -10.45 13.55 -9.23
N PHE A 43 -10.18 13.58 -7.92
CA PHE A 43 -11.18 13.97 -6.91
C PHE A 43 -11.57 15.45 -7.04
N VAL A 44 -10.59 16.33 -7.24
CA VAL A 44 -10.83 17.77 -7.47
C VAL A 44 -11.69 17.96 -8.72
N LYS A 45 -11.30 17.34 -9.85
CA LYS A 45 -12.06 17.42 -11.11
C LYS A 45 -13.51 16.91 -10.95
N ALA A 46 -13.70 15.78 -10.29
CA ALA A 46 -15.01 15.19 -10.05
C ALA A 46 -15.89 16.08 -9.17
N ALA A 47 -15.33 16.65 -8.10
CA ALA A 47 -16.06 17.55 -7.20
C ALA A 47 -16.53 18.84 -7.91
N ILE A 48 -15.63 19.46 -8.69
CA ILE A 48 -15.97 20.65 -9.49
C ILE A 48 -17.04 20.32 -10.54
N LYS A 49 -16.94 19.18 -11.21
CA LYS A 49 -17.95 18.71 -12.18
C LYS A 49 -19.32 18.51 -11.54
N LYS A 50 -19.37 18.18 -10.25
CA LYS A 50 -20.60 18.08 -9.44
C LYS A 50 -21.11 19.44 -8.93
N GLY A 51 -20.48 20.55 -9.29
CA GLY A 51 -20.90 21.91 -8.94
C GLY A 51 -20.34 22.46 -7.63
N LEU A 52 -19.36 21.77 -7.01
CA LEU A 52 -18.72 22.31 -5.80
C LEU A 52 -17.74 23.45 -6.18
N PRO A 53 -17.69 24.56 -5.38
CA PRO A 53 -16.81 25.67 -5.67
C PRO A 53 -15.32 25.28 -5.62
N GLU A 54 -14.58 25.52 -6.69
CA GLU A 54 -13.19 25.10 -6.86
C GLU A 54 -12.28 25.53 -5.69
N LYS A 55 -12.39 26.77 -5.23
CA LYS A 55 -11.58 27.29 -4.11
C LYS A 55 -11.82 26.50 -2.82
N GLN A 56 -13.06 26.11 -2.54
CA GLN A 56 -13.42 25.32 -1.35
C GLN A 56 -12.95 23.88 -1.50
N VAL A 57 -13.08 23.28 -2.69
CA VAL A 57 -12.59 21.92 -2.97
C VAL A 57 -11.08 21.85 -2.78
N LYS A 58 -10.31 22.80 -3.34
CA LYS A 58 -8.86 22.85 -3.17
C LYS A 58 -8.44 23.03 -1.71
N ALA A 59 -9.15 23.87 -0.96
CA ALA A 59 -8.88 24.04 0.47
C ALA A 59 -9.16 22.76 1.27
N ALA A 60 -10.27 22.08 0.98
CA ALA A 60 -10.66 20.86 1.68
C ALA A 60 -9.70 19.68 1.43
N ILE A 61 -9.11 19.59 0.24
CA ILE A 61 -8.22 18.46 -0.12
C ILE A 61 -6.74 18.73 0.22
N ALA A 62 -6.36 19.95 0.59
CA ALA A 62 -4.96 20.36 0.73
C ALA A 62 -4.13 19.51 1.71
N ASP A 63 -4.72 19.11 2.85
CA ASP A 63 -4.05 18.23 3.81
C ASP A 63 -3.82 16.83 3.24
N TYR A 64 -4.84 16.24 2.61
CA TYR A 64 -4.69 14.94 1.93
C TYR A 64 -3.64 15.03 0.82
N GLU A 65 -3.66 16.06 0.00
CA GLU A 65 -2.70 16.27 -1.08
C GLU A 65 -1.26 16.31 -0.54
N LYS A 66 -1.01 17.02 0.55
CA LYS A 66 0.31 17.07 1.20
C LYS A 66 0.77 15.68 1.68
N ARG A 67 -0.13 14.93 2.36
CA ARG A 67 0.17 13.58 2.86
C ARG A 67 0.37 12.60 1.71
N PHE A 68 -0.45 12.69 0.67
CA PHE A 68 -0.35 11.87 -0.53
C PHE A 68 1.03 12.02 -1.20
N TRP A 69 1.44 13.22 -1.53
CA TRP A 69 2.72 13.44 -2.19
C TRP A 69 3.93 13.10 -1.31
N LYS A 70 3.81 13.28 0.00
CA LYS A 70 4.82 12.79 0.94
C LYS A 70 4.95 11.26 0.85
N ALA A 71 3.84 10.54 0.87
CA ALA A 71 3.82 9.08 0.77
C ALA A 71 4.36 8.58 -0.57
N VAL A 72 4.00 9.21 -1.69
CA VAL A 72 4.56 8.91 -3.03
C VAL A 72 6.08 9.08 -3.04
N ASN A 73 6.59 10.21 -2.53
CA ASN A 73 8.02 10.47 -2.50
C ASN A 73 8.77 9.48 -1.59
N ASN A 74 8.18 9.07 -0.49
CA ASN A 74 8.74 8.06 0.41
C ASN A 74 8.72 6.66 -0.24
N SER A 75 7.63 6.29 -0.90
CA SER A 75 7.56 5.06 -1.71
C SER A 75 8.65 5.01 -2.78
N ALA A 76 8.91 6.13 -3.45
CA ALA A 76 9.97 6.23 -4.45
C ALA A 76 11.38 6.04 -3.85
N LYS A 77 11.64 6.56 -2.63
CA LYS A 77 12.92 6.34 -1.93
C LYS A 77 13.11 4.85 -1.60
N ILE A 78 12.07 4.20 -1.07
CA ILE A 78 12.10 2.77 -0.73
C ILE A 78 12.29 1.94 -2.01
N LEU A 79 11.53 2.22 -3.06
CA LEU A 79 11.66 1.56 -4.36
C LEU A 79 13.09 1.63 -4.91
N LYS A 80 13.70 2.83 -4.88
CA LYS A 80 15.10 3.02 -5.29
C LYS A 80 16.06 2.17 -4.47
N ALA A 81 15.86 2.11 -3.15
CA ALA A 81 16.71 1.32 -2.26
C ALA A 81 16.51 -0.18 -2.48
N CYS A 82 15.29 -0.65 -2.65
CA CYS A 82 14.96 -2.05 -2.94
C CYS A 82 15.61 -2.49 -4.27
N ARG A 83 15.47 -1.71 -5.34
CA ARG A 83 16.13 -1.96 -6.63
C ARG A 83 17.65 -2.07 -6.49
N ALA A 84 18.27 -1.17 -5.73
CA ALA A 84 19.72 -1.18 -5.51
C ALA A 84 20.21 -2.39 -4.70
N LYS A 85 19.32 -3.05 -3.95
CA LYS A 85 19.61 -4.22 -3.12
C LYS A 85 19.16 -5.54 -3.74
N GLY A 86 18.57 -5.52 -4.95
CA GLY A 86 18.02 -6.71 -5.59
C GLY A 86 16.81 -7.29 -4.83
N ILE A 87 16.05 -6.46 -4.13
CA ILE A 87 14.76 -6.84 -3.56
C ILE A 87 13.74 -6.85 -4.69
N ASP A 88 12.96 -7.90 -4.78
CA ASP A 88 11.92 -8.05 -5.80
C ASP A 88 10.85 -6.97 -5.66
N VAL A 89 10.37 -6.45 -6.79
CA VAL A 89 9.40 -5.36 -6.85
C VAL A 89 8.13 -5.81 -7.55
N VAL A 90 7.00 -5.58 -6.90
CA VAL A 90 5.68 -5.87 -7.45
C VAL A 90 4.83 -4.61 -7.42
N HIS A 91 4.35 -4.19 -8.57
CA HIS A 91 3.37 -3.12 -8.72
C HIS A 91 1.97 -3.74 -8.75
N VAL A 92 1.14 -3.37 -7.81
CA VAL A 92 -0.28 -3.77 -7.78
C VAL A 92 -1.11 -2.61 -8.28
N HIS A 93 -1.85 -2.83 -9.36
CA HIS A 93 -2.65 -1.80 -10.00
C HIS A 93 -4.15 -2.10 -9.90
N LEU A 94 -4.94 -1.09 -9.60
CA LEU A 94 -6.37 -1.14 -9.78
C LEU A 94 -6.65 -0.94 -11.27
N GLU A 95 -7.00 -2.03 -11.97
CA GLU A 95 -7.28 -2.03 -13.40
C GLU A 95 -8.20 -3.18 -13.76
N ALA A 96 -9.28 -2.90 -14.47
CA ALA A 96 -10.19 -3.92 -14.98
C ALA A 96 -9.55 -4.68 -16.15
N PRO A 97 -9.79 -6.00 -16.29
CA PRO A 97 -9.22 -6.78 -17.38
C PRO A 97 -9.79 -6.41 -18.76
N THR A 98 -10.95 -5.77 -18.79
CA THR A 98 -11.60 -5.30 -20.01
C THR A 98 -12.40 -4.02 -19.76
N LYS A 99 -12.90 -3.39 -20.84
CA LYS A 99 -13.82 -2.22 -20.74
C LYS A 99 -15.23 -2.58 -20.24
N ASN A 100 -15.56 -3.88 -20.10
CA ASN A 100 -16.87 -4.30 -19.59
C ASN A 100 -16.91 -4.10 -18.06
N PRO A 101 -17.81 -3.25 -17.52
CA PRO A 101 -17.90 -2.98 -16.09
C PRO A 101 -18.21 -4.24 -15.26
N LEU A 102 -18.81 -5.28 -15.85
CA LEU A 102 -19.09 -6.54 -15.17
C LEU A 102 -17.84 -7.32 -14.76
N HIS A 103 -16.70 -7.01 -15.35
CA HIS A 103 -15.42 -7.63 -15.01
C HIS A 103 -14.69 -6.93 -13.86
N THR A 104 -15.26 -5.85 -13.33
CA THR A 104 -14.81 -5.18 -12.09
C THR A 104 -15.53 -5.75 -10.88
N ALA A 105 -14.90 -5.80 -9.72
CA ALA A 105 -15.50 -6.29 -8.48
C ALA A 105 -16.84 -5.59 -8.18
N LYS A 106 -17.80 -6.36 -7.66
CA LYS A 106 -19.16 -5.89 -7.43
C LYS A 106 -19.22 -4.67 -6.50
N VAL A 107 -18.34 -4.62 -5.50
CA VAL A 107 -18.23 -3.48 -4.57
C VAL A 107 -17.81 -2.22 -5.31
N ASN A 108 -16.76 -2.29 -6.14
CA ASN A 108 -16.26 -1.15 -6.89
C ASN A 108 -17.28 -0.62 -7.90
N ARG A 109 -18.02 -1.53 -8.56
CA ARG A 109 -19.14 -1.13 -9.43
C ARG A 109 -20.23 -0.37 -8.69
N LYS A 110 -20.56 -0.80 -7.46
CA LYS A 110 -21.61 -0.14 -6.64
C LYS A 110 -21.25 1.29 -6.27
N ILE A 111 -19.97 1.59 -6.09
CA ILE A 111 -19.47 2.93 -5.75
C ILE A 111 -19.00 3.72 -6.98
N GLY A 112 -19.11 3.14 -8.19
CA GLY A 112 -18.71 3.79 -9.44
C GLY A 112 -17.19 3.81 -9.69
N LEU A 113 -16.41 3.02 -8.94
CA LEU A 113 -14.97 2.92 -9.12
C LEU A 113 -14.67 1.86 -10.19
N ILE A 114 -14.63 2.29 -11.43
CA ILE A 114 -14.33 1.43 -12.59
C ILE A 114 -13.13 2.04 -13.30
N VAL A 115 -12.04 1.31 -13.35
CA VAL A 115 -10.79 1.72 -14.00
C VAL A 115 -10.56 0.83 -15.22
N PRO A 116 -10.93 1.28 -16.44
CA PRO A 116 -10.78 0.48 -17.64
C PRO A 116 -9.30 0.28 -18.00
N PRO A 117 -8.98 -0.81 -18.71
CA PRO A 117 -7.60 -1.06 -19.12
C PRO A 117 -7.08 0.05 -20.07
N ALA A 118 -5.82 0.39 -19.94
CA ALA A 118 -5.14 1.44 -20.71
C ALA A 118 -5.80 2.83 -20.60
N SER A 119 -6.56 3.09 -19.54
CA SER A 119 -7.02 4.45 -19.22
C SER A 119 -5.91 5.25 -18.54
N GLU A 120 -6.02 6.58 -18.55
CA GLU A 120 -5.06 7.44 -17.86
C GLU A 120 -5.01 7.16 -16.36
N GLU A 121 -6.14 6.77 -15.78
CA GLU A 121 -6.28 6.42 -14.36
C GLU A 121 -5.44 5.20 -13.95
N CYS A 122 -5.21 4.22 -14.89
CA CYS A 122 -4.38 3.05 -14.61
C CYS A 122 -2.89 3.36 -14.50
N GLU A 123 -2.42 4.48 -15.09
CA GLU A 123 -0.99 4.76 -15.16
C GLU A 123 -0.35 4.93 -13.79
N SER A 124 0.79 4.27 -13.58
CA SER A 124 1.64 4.53 -12.41
C SER A 124 2.09 5.98 -12.39
N LEU A 125 2.20 6.56 -11.18
CA LEU A 125 2.81 7.87 -11.02
C LEU A 125 4.28 7.84 -11.46
N PRO A 126 4.79 8.90 -12.08
CA PRO A 126 6.16 8.93 -12.65
C PRO A 126 7.26 8.56 -11.63
N GLN A 127 7.06 8.91 -10.35
CA GLN A 127 8.02 8.66 -9.27
C GLN A 127 8.27 7.17 -8.99
N VAL A 128 7.29 6.33 -9.33
CA VAL A 128 7.31 4.87 -9.07
C VAL A 128 7.07 4.04 -10.31
N LYS A 129 7.37 4.59 -11.49
CA LYS A 129 7.14 3.90 -12.75
C LYS A 129 7.81 2.52 -12.77
N PRO A 130 7.09 1.45 -13.13
CA PRO A 130 7.66 0.12 -13.26
C PRO A 130 8.80 0.06 -14.30
N LEU A 131 9.81 -0.77 -14.02
CA LEU A 131 10.82 -1.17 -15.01
C LEU A 131 10.27 -2.33 -15.88
N PRO A 132 10.84 -2.57 -17.07
CA PRO A 132 10.34 -3.61 -18.00
C PRO A 132 10.25 -5.01 -17.39
N ASP A 133 11.14 -5.36 -16.48
CA ASP A 133 11.21 -6.69 -15.86
C ASP A 133 10.55 -6.76 -14.46
N GLU A 134 9.90 -5.67 -14.02
CA GLU A 134 9.17 -5.68 -12.76
C GLU A 134 7.74 -6.19 -12.94
N LEU A 135 7.28 -6.96 -11.98
CA LEU A 135 5.96 -7.58 -12.01
C LEU A 135 4.85 -6.53 -11.82
N ILE A 136 3.85 -6.57 -12.68
CA ILE A 136 2.60 -5.83 -12.53
C ILE A 136 1.47 -6.83 -12.31
N VAL A 137 0.73 -6.66 -11.22
CA VAL A 137 -0.45 -7.45 -10.87
C VAL A 137 -1.68 -6.56 -10.88
N ASN A 138 -2.59 -6.79 -11.81
CA ASN A 138 -3.85 -6.04 -11.90
C ASN A 138 -4.92 -6.66 -11.00
N LYS A 139 -5.59 -5.85 -10.21
CA LYS A 139 -6.72 -6.22 -9.35
C LYS A 139 -7.95 -5.36 -9.63
N THR A 140 -9.10 -5.86 -9.27
CA THR A 140 -10.39 -5.17 -9.44
C THR A 140 -11.12 -4.94 -8.12
N ASN A 141 -10.54 -5.35 -7.01
CA ASN A 141 -11.08 -5.27 -5.64
C ASN A 141 -10.10 -4.55 -4.70
N GLY A 142 -10.38 -4.53 -3.39
CA GLY A 142 -9.49 -3.90 -2.41
C GLY A 142 -8.17 -4.64 -2.24
N GLY A 143 -8.20 -5.88 -1.75
CA GLY A 143 -6.98 -6.64 -1.44
C GLY A 143 -6.26 -7.18 -2.67
N ALA A 144 -4.93 -7.13 -2.66
CA ALA A 144 -4.09 -7.56 -3.77
C ALA A 144 -4.08 -9.09 -3.96
N PHE A 145 -4.40 -9.87 -2.95
CA PHE A 145 -4.41 -11.34 -3.02
C PHE A 145 -5.74 -11.92 -3.51
N SER A 146 -6.84 -11.20 -3.29
CA SER A 146 -8.18 -11.68 -3.65
C SER A 146 -8.42 -11.56 -5.15
N GLY A 147 -8.59 -12.68 -5.85
CA GLY A 147 -8.89 -12.71 -7.28
C GLY A 147 -7.72 -12.37 -8.20
N THR A 148 -6.48 -12.49 -7.70
CA THR A 148 -5.24 -12.34 -8.47
C THR A 148 -4.38 -13.59 -8.33
N ASN A 149 -3.28 -13.64 -9.05
CA ASN A 149 -2.26 -14.69 -8.94
C ASN A 149 -1.06 -14.28 -8.07
N LEU A 150 -1.18 -13.20 -7.28
CA LEU A 150 -0.06 -12.64 -6.51
C LEU A 150 0.57 -13.66 -5.55
N ASP A 151 -0.23 -14.36 -4.73
CA ASP A 151 0.27 -15.37 -3.79
C ASP A 151 1.03 -16.49 -4.50
N PHE A 152 0.45 -17.00 -5.60
CA PHE A 152 1.08 -18.05 -6.40
C PHE A 152 2.47 -17.62 -6.91
N ILE A 153 2.59 -16.40 -7.43
CA ILE A 153 3.86 -15.88 -7.94
C ILE A 153 4.87 -15.67 -6.81
N LEU A 154 4.47 -15.04 -5.71
CA LEU A 154 5.36 -14.80 -4.57
C LEU A 154 5.91 -16.10 -3.97
N ARG A 155 5.07 -17.15 -3.86
CA ARG A 155 5.52 -18.48 -3.39
C ARG A 155 6.47 -19.14 -4.36
N ASN A 156 6.25 -19.05 -5.66
CA ASN A 156 7.19 -19.58 -6.67
C ASN A 156 8.56 -18.86 -6.64
N MET A 157 8.57 -17.62 -6.16
CA MET A 157 9.80 -16.84 -5.96
C MET A 157 10.42 -17.07 -4.57
N ASP A 158 9.87 -17.98 -3.75
CA ASP A 158 10.29 -18.22 -2.36
C ASP A 158 10.23 -16.97 -1.45
N ILE A 159 9.37 -16.01 -1.76
CA ILE A 159 9.17 -14.82 -0.95
C ILE A 159 8.49 -15.18 0.38
N GLN A 160 9.03 -14.68 1.47
CA GLN A 160 8.59 -14.93 2.84
C GLN A 160 8.11 -13.65 3.54
N SER A 161 8.64 -12.49 3.13
CA SER A 161 8.31 -11.21 3.74
C SER A 161 7.97 -10.14 2.71
N LEU A 162 7.10 -9.20 3.10
CA LEU A 162 6.60 -8.14 2.24
C LEU A 162 6.81 -6.77 2.88
N ILE A 163 7.33 -5.82 2.10
CA ILE A 163 7.30 -4.40 2.43
C ILE A 163 6.12 -3.80 1.66
N ILE A 164 5.16 -3.22 2.36
CA ILE A 164 3.93 -2.69 1.76
C ILE A 164 3.91 -1.17 1.83
N VAL A 165 3.69 -0.53 0.67
CA VAL A 165 3.51 0.92 0.49
C VAL A 165 2.33 1.19 -0.44
N GLY A 166 1.78 2.40 -0.45
CA GLY A 166 0.76 2.82 -1.42
C GLY A 166 -0.56 3.31 -0.85
N PHE A 167 -1.66 3.13 -1.55
CA PHE A 167 -2.95 3.78 -1.29
C PHE A 167 -4.15 2.83 -1.42
N LEU A 168 -5.26 3.11 -0.72
CA LEU A 168 -5.38 3.95 0.48
C LEU A 168 -5.08 3.11 1.72
N THR A 169 -4.55 3.73 2.78
CA THR A 169 -4.14 3.00 4.01
C THR A 169 -5.27 2.16 4.57
N ASP A 170 -6.49 2.72 4.70
CA ASP A 170 -7.66 2.08 5.29
C ASP A 170 -8.49 1.22 4.31
N GLU A 171 -8.02 1.04 3.08
CA GLU A 171 -8.71 0.25 2.05
C GLU A 171 -7.76 -0.82 1.47
N CYS A 172 -7.19 -0.57 0.28
CA CYS A 172 -6.40 -1.56 -0.45
C CYS A 172 -5.14 -1.99 0.30
N VAL A 173 -4.47 -1.06 0.98
CA VAL A 173 -3.27 -1.35 1.78
C VAL A 173 -3.61 -2.24 2.97
N ALA A 174 -4.61 -1.87 3.79
CA ALA A 174 -5.02 -2.67 4.93
C ALA A 174 -5.52 -4.06 4.53
N ALA A 175 -6.40 -4.13 3.52
CA ALA A 175 -6.92 -5.40 3.03
C ALA A 175 -5.81 -6.33 2.52
N THR A 176 -4.76 -5.78 1.91
CA THR A 176 -3.61 -6.55 1.45
C THR A 176 -2.73 -6.98 2.61
N ALA A 177 -2.45 -6.08 3.55
CA ALA A 177 -1.57 -6.34 4.69
C ALA A 177 -2.13 -7.42 5.63
N TYR A 178 -3.41 -7.33 5.99
CA TYR A 178 -4.10 -8.37 6.78
C TYR A 178 -4.09 -9.72 6.08
N HIS A 179 -4.48 -9.75 4.80
CA HIS A 179 -4.52 -11.01 4.05
C HIS A 179 -3.13 -11.63 3.91
N ALA A 180 -2.10 -10.82 3.65
CA ALA A 180 -0.72 -11.29 3.58
C ALA A 180 -0.29 -11.96 4.89
N SER A 181 -0.57 -11.33 6.04
CA SER A 181 -0.28 -11.88 7.35
C SER A 181 -1.05 -13.18 7.60
N ASP A 182 -2.34 -13.22 7.30
CA ASP A 182 -3.21 -14.40 7.50
C ASP A 182 -2.72 -15.63 6.71
N ILE A 183 -2.15 -15.43 5.51
CA ILE A 183 -1.63 -16.52 4.69
C ILE A 183 -0.14 -16.80 4.92
N GLY A 184 0.47 -16.17 5.93
CA GLY A 184 1.77 -16.52 6.50
C GLY A 184 2.97 -15.76 5.95
N TYR A 185 2.79 -14.57 5.36
CA TYR A 185 3.91 -13.65 5.08
C TYR A 185 4.24 -12.81 6.31
N ASP A 186 5.53 -12.59 6.54
CA ASP A 186 5.96 -11.51 7.42
C ASP A 186 5.72 -10.17 6.74
N VAL A 187 4.96 -9.28 7.37
CA VAL A 187 4.53 -8.02 6.74
C VAL A 187 5.15 -6.82 7.46
N LEU A 188 5.72 -5.93 6.67
CA LEU A 188 6.21 -4.62 7.09
C LEU A 188 5.40 -3.55 6.34
N LEU A 189 4.55 -2.83 7.07
CA LEU A 189 3.81 -1.68 6.55
C LEU A 189 4.59 -0.38 6.78
N VAL A 190 4.73 0.43 5.74
CA VAL A 190 5.46 1.71 5.87
C VAL A 190 4.49 2.86 6.07
N ARG A 191 4.32 3.30 7.34
CA ARG A 191 3.30 4.26 7.72
C ARG A 191 3.34 5.60 6.97
N ASP A 192 4.51 6.13 6.69
CA ASP A 192 4.70 7.42 6.01
C ASP A 192 4.93 7.30 4.50
N ALA A 193 4.82 6.06 3.95
CA ALA A 193 4.73 5.75 2.53
C ALA A 193 3.33 5.24 2.13
N THR A 194 2.34 5.44 3.01
CA THR A 194 0.91 5.24 2.78
C THR A 194 0.13 6.48 3.22
N ALA A 195 -1.06 6.67 2.69
CA ALA A 195 -1.99 7.72 3.12
C ALA A 195 -3.43 7.33 2.79
N THR A 196 -4.38 7.95 3.50
CA THR A 196 -5.80 7.92 3.16
C THR A 196 -6.43 9.32 3.28
N HIS A 197 -7.67 9.46 2.86
CA HIS A 197 -8.38 10.75 2.79
C HIS A 197 -8.45 11.44 4.17
N ARG A 198 -8.68 10.67 5.24
CA ARG A 198 -8.79 11.15 6.62
C ARG A 198 -7.59 10.75 7.46
N SER A 199 -6.90 11.73 8.02
CA SER A 199 -5.72 11.49 8.87
C SER A 199 -6.04 10.60 10.08
N GLU A 200 -7.22 10.79 10.68
CA GLU A 200 -7.65 10.02 11.85
C GLU A 200 -7.84 8.54 11.52
N ALA A 201 -8.37 8.22 10.34
CA ALA A 201 -8.52 6.84 9.87
C ALA A 201 -7.14 6.20 9.62
N HIS A 202 -6.19 6.97 9.07
CA HIS A 202 -4.82 6.52 8.90
C HIS A 202 -4.18 6.15 10.24
N GLU A 203 -4.16 7.07 11.19
CA GLU A 203 -3.50 6.87 12.49
C GLU A 203 -4.16 5.72 13.29
N ALA A 204 -5.49 5.64 13.29
CA ALA A 204 -6.21 4.57 13.98
C ALA A 204 -5.86 3.18 13.41
N LEU A 205 -5.76 3.08 12.08
CA LEU A 205 -5.42 1.80 11.44
C LEU A 205 -3.95 1.42 11.66
N ILE A 206 -3.03 2.38 11.53
CA ILE A 206 -1.61 2.15 11.82
C ILE A 206 -1.43 1.64 13.24
N TRP A 207 -2.09 2.27 14.22
CA TRP A 207 -2.07 1.82 15.61
C TRP A 207 -2.66 0.42 15.80
N ALA A 208 -3.77 0.11 15.12
CA ALA A 208 -4.43 -1.20 15.25
C ALA A 208 -3.67 -2.35 14.59
N LEU A 209 -2.81 -2.06 13.62
CA LEU A 209 -2.03 -3.07 12.89
C LEU A 209 -0.68 -3.37 13.56
N ASP A 210 -0.07 -2.35 14.19
CA ASP A 210 1.28 -2.43 14.70
C ASP A 210 1.38 -3.44 15.85
N ASP A 211 2.37 -4.31 15.76
CA ASP A 211 2.67 -5.38 16.71
C ASP A 211 1.56 -6.44 16.92
N MET A 212 0.41 -6.30 16.26
CA MET A 212 -0.66 -7.30 16.35
C MET A 212 -0.43 -8.45 15.35
N CYS A 213 -0.32 -8.14 14.07
CA CYS A 213 -0.17 -9.15 13.01
C CYS A 213 0.90 -8.78 11.99
N LEU A 214 1.55 -7.64 12.14
CA LEU A 214 2.60 -7.13 11.26
C LEU A 214 3.44 -6.06 11.99
N LYS A 215 4.53 -5.64 11.36
CA LYS A 215 5.34 -4.52 11.84
C LYS A 215 5.03 -3.24 11.06
N VAL A 216 4.96 -2.13 11.78
CA VAL A 216 4.85 -0.79 11.18
C VAL A 216 6.15 -0.02 11.37
N TYR A 217 6.70 0.46 10.26
CA TYR A 217 7.93 1.26 10.26
C TYR A 217 7.76 2.55 9.49
N THR A 218 8.61 3.52 9.78
CA THR A 218 8.81 4.71 8.95
C THR A 218 9.72 4.39 7.76
N THR A 219 9.68 5.23 6.74
CA THR A 219 10.61 5.15 5.59
C THR A 219 12.07 5.09 6.03
N ASP A 220 12.47 5.93 7.00
CA ASP A 220 13.86 5.99 7.47
C ASP A 220 14.29 4.70 8.17
N GLU A 221 13.40 4.06 8.93
CA GLU A 221 13.65 2.77 9.57
C GLU A 221 13.81 1.66 8.53
N VAL A 222 12.95 1.62 7.53
CA VAL A 222 13.06 0.66 6.41
C VAL A 222 14.37 0.85 5.65
N LEU A 223 14.74 2.08 5.34
CA LEU A 223 16.01 2.38 4.66
C LEU A 223 17.22 1.94 5.52
N LYS A 224 17.16 2.11 6.84
CA LYS A 224 18.20 1.60 7.75
C LYS A 224 18.28 0.07 7.74
N LYS A 225 17.13 -0.65 7.72
CA LYS A 225 17.07 -2.12 7.59
C LYS A 225 17.64 -2.57 6.24
N LEU A 226 17.25 -1.95 5.14
CA LEU A 226 17.77 -2.23 3.80
C LEU A 226 19.28 -2.02 3.70
N ASN A 227 19.83 -1.00 4.36
CA ASN A 227 21.27 -0.78 4.38
C ASN A 227 22.05 -1.89 5.11
N LYS A 228 21.45 -2.55 6.09
CA LYS A 228 22.02 -3.69 6.81
C LYS A 228 21.84 -5.02 6.06
N SER A 229 20.92 -5.11 5.12
CA SER A 229 20.67 -6.32 4.34
C SER A 229 21.89 -6.65 3.46
N LYS A 230 22.19 -7.94 3.36
CA LYS A 230 23.26 -8.42 2.46
C LYS A 230 22.78 -8.25 1.00
N PRO A 231 23.66 -7.83 0.08
CA PRO A 231 23.32 -7.81 -1.34
C PRO A 231 23.02 -9.24 -1.83
N ALA A 232 22.25 -9.33 -2.91
CA ALA A 232 22.07 -10.60 -3.63
C ALA A 232 23.44 -11.18 -4.00
N LYS A 233 23.59 -12.51 -3.83
CA LYS A 233 24.78 -13.22 -4.28
C LYS A 233 24.76 -13.36 -5.80
#